data_509c7484049d58bff020a9b120454227
#
_entry.id   509c7484049d58bff020a9b120454227
#
_cell.length_a   1.000
_cell.length_b   1.000
_cell.length_c   1.000
_cell.angle_alpha   90.00
_cell.angle_beta   90.00
_cell.angle_gamma   90.00
#
_symmetry.space_group_name_H-M   'P 1'
#
loop_
_entity.id
_entity.type
_entity.pdbx_description
1 polymer ?
#
loop_
_entity_poly.entity_id
_entity_poly.type
_entity_poly.pdbx_seq_one_letter_code
_entity_poly.pdbx_strand_id
1 'polypeptide(L)'
;QGKRYDGVFCANDLCAMGILEAAEKHGIIPGKDIAVVGVDDTEVSSFSKISLTSIRQPYDQLATIAMKDLVKAIKDDSMPDIKHKLPAELIVRNSSRLEP
;
A
#
# COMPACT_ATOMS: atom_id res chain seq x y z
N GLN A 1 22.75 -6.11 9.05
CA GLN A 1 24.13 -5.68 9.03
C GLN A 1 24.89 -6.40 7.92
N GLY A 2 25.46 -5.64 7.02
CA GLY A 2 26.21 -6.20 5.90
C GLY A 2 25.37 -6.90 4.84
N LYS A 3 24.06 -7.02 5.05
CA LYS A 3 23.15 -7.59 4.05
C LYS A 3 22.64 -6.48 3.15
N ARG A 4 22.59 -6.77 1.84
CA ARG A 4 22.08 -5.85 0.86
C ARG A 4 20.70 -6.34 0.39
N TYR A 5 19.74 -5.43 0.35
CA TYR A 5 18.41 -5.70 -0.15
C TYR A 5 18.15 -4.83 -1.38
N ASP A 6 17.50 -5.37 -2.36
CA ASP A 6 17.14 -4.65 -3.59
C ASP A 6 15.73 -4.08 -3.53
N GLY A 7 14.90 -4.59 -2.64
CA GLY A 7 13.54 -4.11 -2.49
C GLY A 7 12.99 -4.34 -1.09
N VAL A 8 12.05 -3.47 -0.70
CA VAL A 8 11.33 -3.56 0.57
C VAL A 8 9.85 -3.40 0.30
N PHE A 9 9.06 -4.34 0.76
CA PHE A 9 7.61 -4.26 0.73
C PHE A 9 7.11 -3.99 2.15
N CYS A 10 6.45 -2.85 2.34
CA CYS A 10 6.01 -2.40 3.66
C CYS A 10 4.53 -2.73 3.87
N ALA A 11 4.14 -2.95 5.13
CA ALA A 11 2.77 -3.29 5.48
C ALA A 11 1.77 -2.18 5.12
N ASN A 12 2.23 -0.92 5.14
CA ASN A 12 1.41 0.23 4.77
C ASN A 12 2.31 1.39 4.36
N ASP A 13 1.68 2.49 3.90
CA ASP A 13 2.41 3.67 3.45
C ASP A 13 3.16 4.37 4.58
N LEU A 14 2.61 4.34 5.80
CA LEU A 14 3.27 4.97 6.94
C LEU A 14 4.62 4.31 7.23
N CYS A 15 4.67 2.97 7.22
CA CYS A 15 5.92 2.23 7.35
C CYS A 15 6.87 2.55 6.20
N ALA A 16 6.35 2.64 4.98
CA ALA A 16 7.15 2.99 3.81
C ALA A 16 7.76 4.39 3.93
N MET A 17 7.03 5.35 4.48
CA MET A 17 7.55 6.71 4.73
C MET A 17 8.76 6.67 5.66
N GLY A 18 8.70 5.83 6.70
CA GLY A 18 9.85 5.63 7.60
C GLY A 18 11.07 5.08 6.87
N ILE A 19 10.87 4.15 5.96
CA ILE A 19 11.96 3.59 5.14
C ILE A 19 12.55 4.67 4.21
N LEU A 20 11.69 5.47 3.58
CA LEU A 20 12.15 6.56 2.71
C LEU A 20 13.00 7.56 3.48
N GLU A 21 12.57 7.93 4.69
CA GLU A 21 13.31 8.84 5.55
C GLU A 21 14.66 8.24 5.97
N ALA A 22 14.66 7.00 6.41
CA ALA A 22 15.90 6.32 6.81
C ALA A 22 16.86 6.20 5.63
N ALA A 23 16.36 5.88 4.45
CA ALA A 23 17.18 5.79 3.24
C ALA A 23 17.88 7.11 2.94
N GLU A 24 17.14 8.22 3.02
CA GLU A 24 17.69 9.56 2.80
C GLU A 24 18.85 9.85 3.77
N LYS A 25 18.66 9.53 5.04
CA LYS A 25 19.71 9.74 6.07
C LYS A 25 20.97 8.93 5.82
N HIS A 26 20.85 7.80 5.13
CA HIS A 26 21.98 6.90 4.85
C HIS A 26 22.52 7.01 3.43
N GLY A 27 22.08 8.01 2.67
CA GLY A 27 22.54 8.21 1.30
C GLY A 27 22.05 7.14 0.32
N ILE A 28 21.00 6.40 0.67
CA ILE A 28 20.37 5.39 -0.19
C ILE A 28 19.23 6.06 -0.92
N ILE A 29 19.15 5.89 -2.23
CA ILE A 29 18.15 6.56 -3.06
C ILE A 29 17.05 5.57 -3.45
N PRO A 30 15.84 5.68 -2.86
CA PRO A 30 14.72 4.85 -3.29
C PRO A 30 14.38 5.10 -4.77
N GLY A 31 14.09 4.03 -5.49
CA GLY A 31 13.88 4.11 -6.93
C GLY A 31 15.14 4.03 -7.76
N LYS A 32 16.30 4.07 -7.10
CA LYS A 32 17.60 3.89 -7.75
C LYS A 32 18.40 2.77 -7.10
N ASP A 33 18.62 2.88 -5.80
CA ASP A 33 19.41 1.91 -5.05
C ASP A 33 18.56 0.80 -4.45
N ILE A 34 17.30 1.10 -4.14
CA ILE A 34 16.37 0.16 -3.53
C ILE A 34 14.95 0.50 -4.00
N ALA A 35 14.15 -0.52 -4.23
CA ALA A 35 12.72 -0.33 -4.52
C ALA A 35 11.93 -0.37 -3.22
N VAL A 36 11.03 0.59 -3.01
CA VAL A 36 10.19 0.67 -1.82
C VAL A 36 8.73 0.68 -2.27
N VAL A 37 7.94 -0.20 -1.68
CA VAL A 37 6.51 -0.34 -2.00
C VAL A 37 5.71 -0.32 -0.71
N GLY A 38 4.64 0.47 -0.67
CA GLY A 38 3.72 0.52 0.44
C GLY A 38 2.36 -0.07 0.11
N VAL A 39 1.43 0.07 1.03
CA VAL A 39 0.04 -0.36 0.88
C VAL A 39 -0.85 0.77 1.41
N ASP A 40 -1.95 1.00 0.77
CA ASP A 40 -3.07 1.88 1.06
C ASP A 40 -3.22 3.05 0.07
N ASP A 41 -2.14 3.46 -0.58
CA ASP A 41 -2.15 4.60 -1.52
C ASP A 41 -2.76 5.86 -0.88
N THR A 42 -2.21 6.23 0.28
CA THR A 42 -2.60 7.46 0.98
C THR A 42 -2.18 8.69 0.17
N GLU A 43 -2.81 9.84 0.44
CA GLU A 43 -2.45 11.09 -0.26
C GLU A 43 -0.96 11.41 -0.13
N VAL A 44 -0.39 11.14 1.05
CA VAL A 44 1.03 11.42 1.32
C VAL A 44 1.95 10.68 0.33
N SER A 45 1.53 9.50 -0.15
CA SER A 45 2.35 8.71 -1.05
C SER A 45 2.65 9.42 -2.37
N SER A 46 1.74 10.26 -2.86
CA SER A 46 1.94 11.04 -4.09
C SER A 46 2.69 12.35 -3.87
N PHE A 47 2.68 12.87 -2.62
CA PHE A 47 3.29 14.15 -2.27
C PHE A 47 4.67 14.03 -1.63
N SER A 48 5.11 12.84 -1.30
CA SER A 48 6.44 12.64 -0.70
C SER A 48 7.52 13.08 -1.67
N LYS A 49 8.68 13.47 -1.12
CA LYS A 49 9.85 13.88 -1.91
C LYS A 49 10.18 12.86 -3.00
N ILE A 50 10.08 11.59 -2.66
CA ILE A 50 10.11 10.50 -3.62
C ILE A 50 8.70 9.91 -3.61
N SER A 51 7.99 10.03 -4.73
CA SER A 51 6.64 9.50 -4.82
C SER A 51 6.63 8.00 -4.62
N LEU A 52 5.75 7.54 -3.73
CA LEU A 52 5.73 6.16 -3.26
C LEU A 52 4.85 5.27 -4.12
N THR A 53 5.43 4.19 -4.64
CA THR A 53 4.68 3.10 -5.22
C THR A 53 3.87 2.42 -4.12
N SER A 54 2.58 2.26 -4.34
CA SER A 54 1.69 1.71 -3.32
C SER A 54 0.59 0.85 -3.93
N ILE A 55 0.07 -0.05 -3.14
CA ILE A 55 -1.09 -0.85 -3.53
C ILE A 55 -2.35 -0.10 -3.11
N ARG A 56 -3.17 0.25 -4.10
CA ARG A 56 -4.46 0.90 -3.90
C ARG A 56 -5.52 -0.15 -3.71
N GLN A 57 -6.18 -0.14 -2.56
CA GLN A 57 -7.31 -1.00 -2.28
C GLN A 57 -8.60 -0.34 -2.78
N PRO A 58 -9.61 -1.13 -3.20
CA PRO A 58 -10.87 -0.55 -3.69
C PRO A 58 -11.77 -0.16 -2.50
N TYR A 59 -11.39 0.89 -1.77
CA TYR A 59 -12.05 1.28 -0.51
C TYR A 59 -13.54 1.55 -0.65
N ASP A 60 -13.95 2.27 -1.71
CA ASP A 60 -15.37 2.59 -1.92
C ASP A 60 -16.20 1.32 -2.12
N GLN A 61 -15.69 0.39 -2.92
CA GLN A 61 -16.36 -0.90 -3.15
C GLN A 61 -16.40 -1.73 -1.88
N LEU A 62 -15.28 -1.79 -1.15
CA LEU A 62 -15.19 -2.53 0.11
C LEU A 62 -16.20 -2.01 1.12
N ALA A 63 -16.25 -0.69 1.30
CA ALA A 63 -17.18 -0.06 2.24
C ALA A 63 -18.63 -0.31 1.85
N THR A 64 -18.95 -0.16 0.57
CA THR A 64 -20.31 -0.36 0.07
C THR A 64 -20.77 -1.80 0.26
N ILE A 65 -19.95 -2.77 -0.12
CA ILE A 65 -20.28 -4.18 0.01
C ILE A 65 -20.41 -4.58 1.47
N ALA A 66 -19.45 -4.16 2.31
CA ALA A 66 -19.47 -4.47 3.74
C ALA A 66 -20.71 -3.93 4.42
N MET A 67 -21.12 -2.69 4.10
CA MET A 67 -22.33 -2.10 4.69
C MET A 67 -23.59 -2.80 4.22
N LYS A 68 -23.69 -3.13 2.95
CA LYS A 68 -24.86 -3.88 2.42
C LYS A 68 -24.99 -5.24 3.11
N ASP A 69 -23.89 -5.95 3.24
CA ASP A 69 -23.90 -7.27 3.88
C ASP A 69 -24.26 -7.17 5.36
N LEU A 70 -23.73 -6.17 6.05
CA LEU A 70 -24.04 -5.97 7.47
C LEU A 70 -25.52 -5.62 7.69
N VAL A 71 -26.05 -4.68 6.92
CA VAL A 71 -27.46 -4.28 7.02
C VAL A 71 -28.39 -5.47 6.74
N LYS A 72 -28.06 -6.25 5.71
CA LYS A 72 -28.83 -7.45 5.38
C LYS A 72 -28.78 -8.46 6.51
N ALA A 73 -27.60 -8.70 7.09
CA ALA A 73 -27.43 -9.62 8.22
C ALA A 73 -28.28 -9.20 9.43
N ILE A 74 -28.34 -7.89 9.71
CA ILE A 74 -29.15 -7.35 10.80
C ILE A 74 -30.65 -7.57 10.52
N LYS A 75 -31.10 -7.28 9.30
CA LYS A 75 -32.52 -7.42 8.94
C LYS A 75 -32.98 -8.87 8.93
N ASP A 76 -32.14 -9.78 8.45
CA ASP A 76 -32.48 -11.20 8.35
C ASP A 76 -32.14 -11.97 9.63
N ASP A 77 -31.59 -11.30 10.64
CA ASP A 77 -31.15 -11.90 11.91
C ASP A 77 -30.29 -13.14 11.66
N SER A 78 -29.38 -13.02 10.71
CA SER A 78 -28.48 -14.11 10.32
C SER A 78 -27.10 -13.58 9.93
N MET A 79 -26.08 -14.40 10.12
CA MET A 79 -24.71 -14.10 9.68
C MET A 79 -24.46 -14.85 8.37
N PRO A 80 -24.58 -14.20 7.22
CA PRO A 80 -24.30 -14.87 5.95
C PRO A 80 -22.82 -15.24 5.85
N ASP A 81 -22.54 -16.43 5.35
CA ASP A 81 -21.18 -16.86 5.03
C ASP A 81 -20.81 -16.35 3.62
N ILE A 82 -20.70 -15.04 3.51
CA ILE A 82 -20.39 -14.40 2.23
C ILE A 82 -18.93 -13.95 2.26
N LYS A 83 -18.17 -14.36 1.25
CA LYS A 83 -16.79 -13.95 1.05
C LYS A 83 -16.71 -13.18 -0.26
N HIS A 84 -16.19 -11.96 -0.16
CA HIS A 84 -15.91 -11.13 -1.32
C HIS A 84 -14.40 -10.97 -1.49
N LYS A 85 -13.93 -11.10 -2.72
CA LYS A 85 -12.53 -10.89 -3.04
C LYS A 85 -12.47 -9.84 -4.14
N LEU A 86 -11.96 -8.65 -3.79
CA LEU A 86 -11.87 -7.54 -4.70
C LEU A 86 -10.41 -7.30 -5.10
N PRO A 87 -10.15 -7.00 -6.38
CA PRO A 87 -8.78 -6.77 -6.84
C PRO A 87 -8.23 -5.46 -6.30
N ALA A 88 -6.97 -5.48 -5.87
CA ALA A 88 -6.21 -4.28 -5.58
C ALA A 88 -5.41 -3.87 -6.82
N GLU A 89 -4.96 -2.63 -6.85
CA GLU A 89 -4.22 -2.07 -7.98
C GLU A 89 -2.84 -1.59 -7.53
N LEU A 90 -1.80 -1.93 -8.28
CA LEU A 90 -0.46 -1.43 -8.03
C LEU A 90 -0.28 -0.08 -8.72
N ILE A 91 -0.05 0.98 -7.94
CA ILE A 91 0.21 2.32 -8.44
C ILE A 91 1.71 2.54 -8.44
N VAL A 92 2.34 2.43 -9.60
CA VAL A 92 3.79 2.53 -9.74
C VAL A 92 4.21 4.00 -9.76
N ARG A 93 5.10 4.36 -8.84
CA ARG A 93 5.69 5.69 -8.73
C ARG A 93 7.20 5.59 -8.67
N ASN A 94 7.87 6.69 -8.32
CA ASN A 94 9.33 6.77 -8.43
C ASN A 94 10.09 5.89 -7.43
N SER A 95 9.48 5.54 -6.30
CA SER A 95 10.17 4.77 -5.26
C SER A 95 10.52 3.33 -5.66
N SER A 96 9.94 2.81 -6.73
CA SER A 96 10.19 1.45 -7.20
C SER A 96 10.65 1.36 -8.64
N ARG A 97 10.81 2.47 -9.33
CA ARG A 97 11.25 2.48 -10.73
C ARG A 97 12.76 2.38 -10.81
N LEU A 98 13.25 1.17 -10.57
CA LEU A 98 14.66 0.89 -10.75
C LEU A 98 14.98 0.86 -12.24
N GLU A 99 15.92 1.68 -12.65
CA GLU A 99 16.41 1.63 -14.03
C GLU A 99 17.55 0.63 -14.13
N PRO A 100 17.62 -0.14 -15.23
CA PRO A 100 18.72 -1.07 -15.45
C PRO A 100 20.07 -0.40 -15.61
#